data_0b750af7b49d845a41a6b729d9e3d5e5
#
_entry.id   0b750af7b49d845a41a6b729d9e3d5e5
#
_cell.length_a   1.000
_cell.length_b   1.000
_cell.length_c   1.000
_cell.angle_alpha   90.00
_cell.angle_beta   90.00
_cell.angle_gamma   90.00
#
_symmetry.space_group_name_H-M   'P 1'
#
loop_
_entity.id
_entity.type
_entity.pdbx_description
1 polymer ?
#
loop_
_entity_poly.entity_id
_entity_poly.type
_entity_poly.pdbx_seq_one_letter_code
_entity_poly.pdbx_strand_id
1 'polypeptide(L)'
;MKKFLLLVAVACLGTSAFAQKGTKELGLGLVYGTQIESVGFNVRGQYFVTDNVRLEASFNTYFNHNGLSMWDLSANGAYVFNITDKFRAYPMLGFTFTSWSLEYSIPKLNPDDTKVIYVKSDNTVRFGANYGGGVEYALSKNVAAFGEIREQVLPNSYSQGAFTIGLKARF
;
A
#
# COMPACT_ATOMS: atom_id res chain seq x y z
N MET A 1 15.82 -26.02 10.17
CA MET A 1 16.19 -24.67 9.69
C MET A 1 17.06 -24.73 8.42
N LYS A 2 18.17 -25.50 8.35
CA LYS A 2 19.03 -25.58 7.15
C LYS A 2 18.30 -26.07 5.88
N LYS A 3 17.36 -27.03 6.02
CA LYS A 3 16.57 -27.56 4.88
C LYS A 3 15.57 -26.54 4.34
N PHE A 4 15.05 -25.66 5.18
CA PHE A 4 14.13 -24.57 4.77
C PHE A 4 14.88 -23.47 4.00
N LEU A 5 16.09 -23.12 4.46
CA LEU A 5 16.99 -22.20 3.73
C LEU A 5 17.41 -22.73 2.36
N LEU A 6 17.63 -24.03 2.26
CA LEU A 6 18.00 -24.68 0.98
C LEU A 6 16.80 -24.68 0.02
N LEU A 7 15.59 -24.90 0.50
CA LEU A 7 14.35 -24.84 -0.28
C LEU A 7 14.09 -23.43 -0.83
N VAL A 8 14.32 -22.40 -0.01
CA VAL A 8 14.24 -20.99 -0.42
C VAL A 8 15.32 -20.66 -1.47
N ALA A 9 16.55 -21.15 -1.29
CA ALA A 9 17.65 -20.93 -2.25
C ALA A 9 17.41 -21.60 -3.60
N VAL A 10 16.85 -22.83 -3.63
CA VAL A 10 16.50 -23.56 -4.86
C VAL A 10 15.32 -22.89 -5.59
N ALA A 11 14.34 -22.33 -4.86
CA ALA A 11 13.22 -21.57 -5.45
C ALA A 11 13.67 -20.28 -6.15
N CYS A 12 14.83 -19.72 -5.78
CA CYS A 12 15.39 -18.53 -6.41
C CYS A 12 16.05 -18.79 -7.80
N LEU A 13 16.21 -20.04 -8.22
CA LEU A 13 16.89 -20.41 -9.48
C LEU A 13 15.92 -20.65 -10.65
N GLY A 14 14.61 -20.51 -10.43
CA GLY A 14 13.60 -20.66 -11.48
C GLY A 14 13.64 -19.49 -12.47
N THR A 15 14.03 -19.76 -13.71
CA THR A 15 13.90 -18.81 -14.83
C THR A 15 12.42 -18.63 -15.14
N SER A 16 11.78 -17.63 -14.56
CA SER A 16 10.37 -17.36 -14.79
C SER A 16 10.17 -16.29 -15.86
N ALA A 17 9.23 -16.55 -16.75
CA ALA A 17 8.80 -15.67 -17.85
C ALA A 17 8.09 -14.37 -17.36
N PHE A 18 8.18 -14.01 -16.07
CA PHE A 18 7.24 -13.07 -15.47
C PHE A 18 7.73 -11.65 -15.23
N ALA A 19 8.99 -11.39 -15.08
CA ALA A 19 9.47 -10.04 -14.88
C ALA A 19 10.81 -9.89 -15.59
N GLN A 20 10.79 -9.36 -16.76
CA GLN A 20 12.00 -8.91 -17.44
C GLN A 20 12.23 -7.43 -17.06
N LYS A 21 13.49 -7.06 -16.94
CA LYS A 21 13.92 -5.66 -16.84
C LYS A 21 13.15 -4.80 -17.86
N GLY A 22 12.63 -3.66 -17.40
CA GLY A 22 11.84 -2.75 -18.22
C GLY A 22 10.33 -3.00 -18.21
N THR A 23 9.85 -4.10 -17.62
CA THR A 23 8.41 -4.37 -17.47
C THR A 23 7.76 -3.28 -16.61
N LYS A 24 6.63 -2.77 -17.08
CA LYS A 24 5.78 -1.84 -16.36
C LYS A 24 4.49 -2.54 -15.93
N GLU A 25 4.02 -2.25 -14.73
CA GLU A 25 2.77 -2.79 -14.21
C GLU A 25 1.93 -1.65 -13.61
N LEU A 26 0.63 -1.68 -13.85
CA LEU A 26 -0.34 -0.78 -13.22
C LEU A 26 -1.32 -1.62 -12.43
N GLY A 27 -1.54 -1.27 -11.17
CA GLY A 27 -2.41 -2.00 -10.25
C GLY A 27 -3.49 -1.12 -9.66
N LEU A 28 -4.63 -1.76 -9.40
CA LEU A 28 -5.77 -1.22 -8.68
C LEU A 28 -6.16 -2.19 -7.58
N GLY A 29 -6.54 -1.68 -6.41
CA GLY A 29 -6.90 -2.53 -5.29
C GLY A 29 -7.77 -1.83 -4.26
N LEU A 30 -8.18 -2.63 -3.28
CA LEU A 30 -8.79 -2.17 -2.04
C LEU A 30 -7.72 -2.23 -0.95
N VAL A 31 -7.68 -1.22 -0.11
CA VAL A 31 -6.78 -1.11 1.04
C VAL A 31 -7.59 -0.98 2.32
N TYR A 32 -7.12 -1.59 3.40
CA TYR A 32 -7.63 -1.37 4.76
C TYR A 32 -6.51 -0.82 5.64
N GLY A 33 -6.76 0.29 6.32
CA GLY A 33 -5.83 0.91 7.26
C GLY A 33 -6.23 0.63 8.70
N THR A 34 -5.30 0.10 9.50
CA THR A 34 -5.59 -0.32 10.89
C THR A 34 -5.78 0.86 11.84
N GLN A 35 -5.04 1.96 11.66
CA GLN A 35 -5.14 3.14 12.52
C GLN A 35 -6.35 4.01 12.18
N ILE A 36 -6.67 4.14 10.89
CA ILE A 36 -7.87 4.85 10.44
C ILE A 36 -9.14 3.99 10.57
N GLU A 37 -8.96 2.67 10.74
CA GLU A 37 -10.05 1.68 10.82
C GLU A 37 -11.01 1.76 9.62
N SER A 38 -10.47 2.02 8.44
CA SER A 38 -11.28 2.24 7.23
C SER A 38 -10.71 1.52 6.02
N VAL A 39 -11.61 1.15 5.13
CA VAL A 39 -11.27 0.71 3.77
C VAL A 39 -11.07 1.89 2.84
N GLY A 40 -10.38 1.63 1.74
CA GLY A 40 -10.09 2.65 0.74
C GLY A 40 -9.71 2.05 -0.60
N PHE A 41 -9.30 2.91 -1.51
CA PHE A 41 -8.78 2.54 -2.81
C PHE A 41 -7.27 2.68 -2.88
N ASN A 42 -6.63 1.75 -3.59
CA ASN A 42 -5.22 1.75 -3.93
C ASN A 42 -5.03 1.84 -5.43
N VAL A 43 -4.16 2.73 -5.86
CA VAL A 43 -3.63 2.79 -7.23
C VAL A 43 -2.12 2.70 -7.13
N ARG A 44 -1.49 1.86 -7.97
CA ARG A 44 -0.02 1.70 -7.97
C ARG A 44 0.54 1.56 -9.38
N GLY A 45 1.69 2.18 -9.58
CA GLY A 45 2.54 1.97 -10.75
C GLY A 45 3.83 1.29 -10.34
N GLN A 46 4.29 0.33 -11.13
CA GLN A 46 5.48 -0.46 -10.83
C GLN A 46 6.39 -0.55 -12.06
N TYR A 47 7.70 -0.56 -11.83
CA TYR A 47 8.72 -0.66 -12.85
C TYR A 47 9.85 -1.59 -12.42
N PHE A 48 10.16 -2.59 -13.24
CA PHE A 48 11.25 -3.52 -12.99
C PHE A 48 12.57 -2.94 -13.49
N VAL A 49 13.44 -2.54 -12.57
CA VAL A 49 14.79 -2.02 -12.87
C VAL A 49 15.74 -3.16 -13.24
N THR A 50 15.52 -4.32 -12.65
CA THR A 50 16.17 -5.60 -12.99
C THR A 50 15.10 -6.69 -13.02
N ASP A 51 15.50 -7.94 -13.33
CA ASP A 51 14.54 -9.07 -13.33
C ASP A 51 13.92 -9.36 -11.96
N ASN A 52 14.56 -8.91 -10.88
CA ASN A 52 14.10 -9.16 -9.51
C ASN A 52 13.85 -7.89 -8.70
N VAL A 53 14.39 -6.73 -9.09
CA VAL A 53 14.22 -5.48 -8.36
C VAL A 53 13.17 -4.62 -9.03
N ARG A 54 12.16 -4.24 -8.24
CA ARG A 54 11.02 -3.45 -8.68
C ARG A 54 10.92 -2.18 -7.86
N LEU A 55 10.69 -1.06 -8.52
CA LEU A 55 10.27 0.19 -7.90
C LEU A 55 8.75 0.30 -8.00
N GLU A 56 8.15 0.88 -6.99
CA GLU A 56 6.72 1.11 -6.90
C GLU A 56 6.43 2.53 -6.44
N ALA A 57 5.48 3.18 -7.10
CA ALA A 57 4.77 4.36 -6.58
C ALA A 57 3.33 3.96 -6.35
N SER A 58 2.79 4.26 -5.16
CA SER A 58 1.41 3.93 -4.82
C SER A 58 0.70 5.09 -4.13
N PHE A 59 -0.57 5.24 -4.43
CA PHE A 59 -1.49 6.18 -3.81
C PHE A 59 -2.64 5.42 -3.17
N ASN A 60 -2.90 5.70 -1.90
CA ASN A 60 -4.04 5.19 -1.15
C ASN A 60 -4.94 6.35 -0.72
N THR A 61 -6.25 6.15 -0.83
CA THR A 61 -7.24 7.03 -0.23
C THR A 61 -8.21 6.20 0.58
N TYR A 62 -8.46 6.60 1.82
CA TYR A 62 -9.33 5.89 2.76
C TYR A 62 -10.64 6.64 2.90
N PHE A 63 -11.74 5.90 3.03
CA PHE A 63 -13.04 6.50 3.27
C PHE A 63 -13.11 7.17 4.63
N ASN A 64 -13.94 8.20 4.75
CA ASN A 64 -14.16 8.87 6.02
C ASN A 64 -14.72 7.88 7.05
N HIS A 65 -14.08 7.82 8.21
CA HIS A 65 -14.52 7.04 9.35
C HIS A 65 -14.51 7.93 10.59
N ASN A 66 -15.70 8.16 11.21
CA ASN A 66 -15.86 9.00 12.40
C ASN A 66 -15.28 10.43 12.24
N GLY A 67 -15.42 11.04 11.06
CA GLY A 67 -14.87 12.36 10.77
C GLY A 67 -13.38 12.37 10.44
N LEU A 68 -12.72 11.21 10.46
CA LEU A 68 -11.32 11.06 10.09
C LEU A 68 -11.22 10.56 8.65
N SER A 69 -10.47 11.24 7.82
CA SER A 69 -10.10 10.82 6.47
C SER A 69 -8.59 10.90 6.28
N MET A 70 -8.07 10.05 5.40
CA MET A 70 -6.63 9.95 5.15
C MET A 70 -6.37 9.61 3.69
N TRP A 71 -5.25 10.12 3.20
CA TRP A 71 -4.62 9.59 1.99
C TRP A 71 -3.12 9.48 2.19
N ASP A 72 -2.48 8.58 1.45
CA ASP A 72 -1.03 8.44 1.43
C ASP A 72 -0.47 8.30 0.02
N LEU A 73 0.73 8.79 -0.16
CA LEU A 73 1.57 8.59 -1.33
C LEU A 73 2.85 7.90 -0.88
N SER A 74 3.17 6.77 -1.48
CA SER A 74 4.33 5.96 -1.10
C SER A 74 5.23 5.66 -2.30
N ALA A 75 6.54 5.60 -2.03
CA ALA A 75 7.56 5.16 -2.97
C ALA A 75 8.35 4.00 -2.33
N ASN A 76 8.36 2.84 -2.98
CA ASN A 76 8.89 1.60 -2.43
C ASN A 76 9.85 0.92 -3.40
N GLY A 77 10.85 0.23 -2.85
CA GLY A 77 11.65 -0.76 -3.53
C GLY A 77 11.27 -2.15 -3.06
N ALA A 78 11.12 -3.10 -3.96
CA ALA A 78 10.80 -4.48 -3.65
C ALA A 78 11.77 -5.45 -4.35
N TYR A 79 12.11 -6.54 -3.67
CA TYR A 79 12.83 -7.65 -4.26
C TYR A 79 11.89 -8.82 -4.50
N VAL A 80 11.68 -9.16 -5.76
CA VAL A 80 10.69 -10.15 -6.19
C VAL A 80 11.33 -11.52 -6.32
N PHE A 81 10.83 -12.48 -5.53
CA PHE A 81 11.18 -13.90 -5.61
C PHE A 81 10.14 -14.62 -6.45
N ASN A 82 10.57 -15.24 -7.54
CA ASN A 82 9.74 -16.11 -8.36
C ASN A 82 9.74 -17.51 -7.71
N ILE A 83 8.65 -17.87 -7.02
CA ILE A 83 8.54 -19.15 -6.31
C ILE A 83 8.08 -20.26 -7.26
N THR A 84 7.14 -19.93 -8.13
CA THR A 84 6.70 -20.80 -9.24
C THR A 84 6.44 -19.95 -10.48
N ASP A 85 6.07 -20.57 -11.60
CA ASP A 85 5.69 -19.86 -12.83
C ASP A 85 4.48 -18.94 -12.66
N LYS A 86 3.68 -19.11 -11.62
CA LYS A 86 2.49 -18.29 -11.35
C LYS A 86 2.55 -17.53 -10.04
N PHE A 87 3.40 -17.94 -9.11
CA PHE A 87 3.42 -17.40 -7.76
C PHE A 87 4.72 -16.68 -7.45
N ARG A 88 4.62 -15.44 -7.00
CA ARG A 88 5.73 -14.61 -6.57
C ARG A 88 5.49 -14.10 -5.16
N ALA A 89 6.57 -13.87 -4.42
CA ALA A 89 6.53 -13.17 -3.14
C ALA A 89 7.61 -12.09 -3.12
N TYR A 90 7.39 -11.04 -2.36
CA TYR A 90 8.35 -9.95 -2.25
C TYR A 90 8.33 -9.28 -0.89
N PRO A 91 9.47 -9.05 -0.26
CA PRO A 91 9.65 -8.00 0.73
C PRO A 91 9.75 -6.65 0.05
N MET A 92 9.36 -5.62 0.77
CA MET A 92 9.45 -4.23 0.31
C MET A 92 9.85 -3.30 1.44
N LEU A 93 10.47 -2.19 1.07
CA LEU A 93 10.79 -1.08 1.95
C LEU A 93 10.72 0.22 1.16
N GLY A 94 10.46 1.33 1.85
CA GLY A 94 10.34 2.63 1.19
C GLY A 94 9.94 3.75 2.12
N PHE A 95 9.38 4.78 1.53
CA PHE A 95 8.94 5.98 2.22
C PHE A 95 7.46 6.25 1.93
N THR A 96 6.81 6.89 2.89
CA THR A 96 5.41 7.30 2.77
C THR A 96 5.25 8.75 3.19
N PHE A 97 4.35 9.42 2.51
CA PHE A 97 3.85 10.75 2.82
C PHE A 97 2.35 10.61 3.07
N THR A 98 1.88 10.99 4.24
CA THR A 98 0.48 10.85 4.66
C THR A 98 -0.14 12.18 4.97
N SER A 99 -1.42 12.35 4.65
CA SER A 99 -2.22 13.49 5.03
C SER A 99 -3.47 13.02 5.76
N TRP A 100 -3.64 13.47 6.98
CA TRP A 100 -4.74 13.15 7.85
C TRP A 100 -5.63 14.37 8.00
N SER A 101 -6.92 14.22 7.78
CA SER A 101 -7.92 15.26 7.93
C SER A 101 -8.94 14.85 8.99
N LEU A 102 -9.07 15.65 10.03
CA LEU A 102 -10.05 15.46 11.09
C LEU A 102 -11.13 16.54 10.97
N GLU A 103 -12.35 16.13 10.70
CA GLU A 103 -13.51 17.01 10.67
C GLU A 103 -14.31 16.86 11.94
N TYR A 104 -14.50 17.95 12.69
CA TYR A 104 -15.33 17.97 13.87
C TYR A 104 -16.28 19.16 13.87
N SER A 105 -17.50 18.93 14.36
CA SER A 105 -18.54 19.95 14.42
C SER A 105 -18.51 20.64 15.78
N ILE A 106 -18.35 21.95 15.80
CA ILE A 106 -18.42 22.75 17.03
C ILE A 106 -19.81 23.39 17.08
N PRO A 107 -20.69 23.03 18.07
CA PRO A 107 -21.95 23.72 18.26
C PRO A 107 -21.66 25.12 18.82
N LYS A 108 -21.98 26.17 18.08
CA LYS A 108 -21.99 27.53 18.57
C LYS A 108 -23.44 27.94 18.86
N LEU A 109 -23.77 28.28 20.12
CA LEU A 109 -25.06 28.90 20.44
C LEU A 109 -25.00 30.35 19.99
N ASN A 110 -25.94 30.72 19.11
CA ASN A 110 -26.24 32.14 18.87
C ASN A 110 -27.25 32.65 19.93
N PRO A 111 -27.23 33.94 20.27
CA PRO A 111 -28.19 34.53 21.22
C PRO A 111 -29.66 34.31 20.85
N ASP A 112 -29.98 33.99 19.59
CA ASP A 112 -31.31 33.75 19.06
C ASP A 112 -31.72 32.27 19.00
N ASP A 113 -31.11 31.39 19.83
CA ASP A 113 -31.42 29.96 19.96
C ASP A 113 -31.28 29.13 18.68
N THR A 114 -30.60 29.64 17.66
CA THR A 114 -30.29 28.92 16.45
C THR A 114 -28.94 28.19 16.57
N LYS A 115 -28.95 26.85 16.64
CA LYS A 115 -27.72 26.06 16.63
C LYS A 115 -26.99 26.24 15.30
N VAL A 116 -25.89 26.99 15.31
CA VAL A 116 -24.97 27.05 14.17
C VAL A 116 -23.87 26.02 14.39
N ILE A 117 -23.76 25.06 13.49
CA ILE A 117 -22.72 24.03 13.46
C ILE A 117 -21.57 24.53 12.59
N TYR A 118 -20.42 24.80 13.18
CA TYR A 118 -19.19 25.07 12.44
C TYR A 118 -18.41 23.76 12.28
N VAL A 119 -18.14 23.37 11.03
CA VAL A 119 -17.22 22.26 10.72
C VAL A 119 -15.82 22.83 10.67
N LYS A 120 -14.96 22.38 11.55
CA LYS A 120 -13.53 22.71 11.52
C LYS A 120 -12.77 21.50 11.00
N SER A 121 -11.96 21.68 9.98
CA SER A 121 -11.04 20.67 9.46
C SER A 121 -9.62 20.99 9.91
N ASP A 122 -8.95 20.02 10.52
CA ASP A 122 -7.54 20.09 10.88
C ASP A 122 -6.77 19.07 10.05
N ASN A 123 -5.80 19.57 9.27
CA ASN A 123 -4.99 18.73 8.38
C ASN A 123 -3.59 18.56 8.94
N THR A 124 -3.17 17.32 9.09
CA THR A 124 -1.82 17.01 9.53
C THR A 124 -1.10 16.13 8.50
N VAL A 125 0.04 16.62 8.06
CA VAL A 125 0.91 15.93 7.12
C VAL A 125 2.06 15.26 7.87
N ARG A 126 2.41 14.02 7.48
CA ARG A 126 3.52 13.26 8.05
C ARG A 126 4.31 12.55 6.98
N PHE A 127 5.60 12.49 7.21
CA PHE A 127 6.53 11.69 6.41
C PHE A 127 7.06 10.54 7.26
N GLY A 128 7.17 9.35 6.68
CA GLY A 128 7.63 8.16 7.38
C GLY A 128 8.24 7.12 6.46
N ALA A 129 8.56 5.98 7.04
CA ALA A 129 9.09 4.82 6.34
C ALA A 129 8.03 3.73 6.19
N ASN A 130 8.13 2.94 5.12
CA ASN A 130 7.34 1.75 4.90
C ASN A 130 8.23 0.52 4.95
N TYR A 131 7.73 -0.56 5.50
CA TYR A 131 8.25 -1.90 5.27
C TYR A 131 7.11 -2.91 5.23
N GLY A 132 7.33 -4.01 4.55
CA GLY A 132 6.30 -5.02 4.41
C GLY A 132 6.65 -6.05 3.37
N GLY A 133 5.61 -6.65 2.80
CA GLY A 133 5.78 -7.62 1.73
C GLY A 133 4.43 -8.07 1.19
N GLY A 134 4.49 -8.80 0.11
CA GLY A 134 3.28 -9.28 -0.54
C GLY A 134 3.51 -10.52 -1.36
N VAL A 135 2.41 -11.01 -1.89
CA VAL A 135 2.35 -12.15 -2.78
C VAL A 135 1.56 -11.80 -4.03
N GLU A 136 1.89 -12.46 -5.12
CA GLU A 136 1.25 -12.26 -6.40
C GLU A 136 0.98 -13.59 -7.07
N TYR A 137 -0.18 -13.70 -7.71
CA TYR A 137 -0.57 -14.85 -8.48
C TYR A 137 -0.96 -14.44 -9.90
N ALA A 138 -0.25 -14.99 -10.90
CA ALA A 138 -0.52 -14.71 -12.30
C ALA A 138 -1.81 -15.41 -12.74
N LEU A 139 -2.82 -14.61 -13.07
CA LEU A 139 -4.09 -15.08 -13.62
C LEU A 139 -3.99 -15.32 -15.12
N SER A 140 -3.18 -14.50 -15.79
CA SER A 140 -2.87 -14.62 -17.22
C SER A 140 -1.45 -14.08 -17.50
N LYS A 141 -1.06 -14.06 -18.77
CA LYS A 141 0.24 -13.49 -19.18
C LYS A 141 0.41 -12.02 -18.79
N ASN A 142 -0.69 -11.27 -18.77
CA ASN A 142 -0.68 -9.81 -18.55
C ASN A 142 -1.40 -9.37 -17.30
N VAL A 143 -2.06 -10.27 -16.55
CA VAL A 143 -2.84 -9.91 -15.36
C VAL A 143 -2.43 -10.78 -14.18
N ALA A 144 -2.21 -10.17 -13.04
CA ALA A 144 -1.95 -10.85 -11.78
C ALA A 144 -2.85 -10.29 -10.66
N ALA A 145 -3.27 -11.16 -9.75
CA ALA A 145 -3.82 -10.77 -8.46
C ALA A 145 -2.66 -10.55 -7.47
N PHE A 146 -2.83 -9.64 -6.52
CA PHE A 146 -1.86 -9.42 -5.46
C PHE A 146 -2.51 -9.23 -4.11
N GLY A 147 -1.77 -9.62 -3.07
CA GLY A 147 -2.07 -9.32 -1.67
C GLY A 147 -0.82 -8.80 -0.99
N GLU A 148 -0.93 -7.73 -0.20
CA GLU A 148 0.19 -7.03 0.41
C GLU A 148 -0.14 -6.60 1.83
N ILE A 149 0.84 -6.73 2.71
CA ILE A 149 0.81 -6.20 4.08
C ILE A 149 1.96 -5.22 4.21
N ARG A 150 1.66 -4.02 4.70
CA ARG A 150 2.63 -2.94 4.85
C ARG A 150 2.45 -2.28 6.21
N GLU A 151 3.55 -2.01 6.89
CA GLU A 151 3.59 -1.13 8.05
C GLU A 151 4.14 0.22 7.64
N GLN A 152 3.43 1.29 7.97
CA GLN A 152 3.84 2.67 7.81
C GLN A 152 4.29 3.19 9.17
N VAL A 153 5.58 3.41 9.36
CA VAL A 153 6.16 3.96 10.58
C VAL A 153 6.16 5.48 10.47
N LEU A 154 5.28 6.10 11.24
CA LEU A 154 5.07 7.53 11.26
C LEU A 154 5.45 8.13 12.62
N PRO A 155 5.91 9.38 12.68
CA PRO A 155 6.17 10.07 13.94
C PRO A 155 4.94 10.16 14.84
N ASN A 156 5.16 10.33 16.15
CA ASN A 156 4.13 10.60 17.16
C ASN A 156 3.04 9.51 17.27
N SER A 157 3.43 8.22 17.20
CA SER A 157 2.52 7.07 17.39
C SER A 157 1.38 6.94 16.36
N TYR A 158 1.55 7.50 15.17
CA TYR A 158 0.60 7.36 14.05
C TYR A 158 0.95 6.23 13.08
N SER A 159 1.77 5.27 13.53
CA SER A 159 2.10 4.08 12.72
C SER A 159 0.83 3.32 12.35
N GLN A 160 0.75 2.84 11.12
CA GLN A 160 -0.42 2.19 10.56
C GLN A 160 -0.06 0.95 9.77
N GLY A 161 -0.74 -0.16 10.07
CA GLY A 161 -0.77 -1.33 9.19
C GLY A 161 -1.72 -1.07 8.01
N ALA A 162 -1.30 -1.40 6.80
CA ALA A 162 -2.11 -1.35 5.60
C ALA A 162 -2.16 -2.74 4.95
N PHE A 163 -3.37 -3.25 4.73
CA PHE A 163 -3.63 -4.51 4.03
C PHE A 163 -4.24 -4.18 2.68
N THR A 164 -3.60 -4.62 1.60
CA THR A 164 -4.07 -4.32 0.25
C THR A 164 -4.29 -5.60 -0.55
N ILE A 165 -5.41 -5.69 -1.24
CA ILE A 165 -5.68 -6.74 -2.23
C ILE A 165 -6.10 -6.09 -3.55
N GLY A 166 -5.72 -6.68 -4.67
CA GLY A 166 -6.08 -6.09 -5.95
C GLY A 166 -5.64 -6.90 -7.17
N LEU A 167 -5.78 -6.26 -8.31
CA LEU A 167 -5.35 -6.75 -9.60
C LEU A 167 -4.35 -5.78 -10.22
N LYS A 168 -3.44 -6.31 -11.02
CA LYS A 168 -2.49 -5.50 -11.80
C LYS A 168 -2.35 -6.03 -13.20
N ALA A 169 -2.16 -5.11 -14.13
CA ALA A 169 -1.89 -5.38 -15.53
C ALA A 169 -0.42 -5.05 -15.85
N ARG A 170 0.16 -5.87 -16.71
CA ARG A 170 1.53 -5.74 -17.22
C ARG A 170 1.50 -5.30 -18.68
N PHE A 171 2.43 -4.45 -19.06
CA PHE A 171 2.61 -3.94 -20.44
C PHE A 171 4.04 -3.50 -20.70
#